data_9e8d79b6178ffced9acc0b75a3c66f51
#
_entry.id   9e8d79b6178ffced9acc0b75a3c66f51
#
_cell.length_a   1.000
_cell.length_b   1.000
_cell.length_c   1.000
_cell.angle_alpha   90.00
_cell.angle_beta   90.00
_cell.angle_gamma   90.00
#
_symmetry.space_group_name_H-M   'P 1'
#
loop_
_entity.id
_entity.type
_entity.pdbx_description
1 polymer ?
#
loop_
_entity_poly.entity_id
_entity_poly.type
_entity_poly.pdbx_seq_one_letter_code
_entity_poly.pdbx_strand_id
1 'polypeptide(L)'
;MKSFFALLLASASVFAAAPNVGLIDEQEIFKTYAKSADMQAEIRKSEESAQASVGERVKVVEQLQADLVAAQKRGQDPMLSENGKKAVEAELQQKNGVFQQRRAELQNFVNEARNAIQQRVGEMNKQIVADARVQAEKVAKAKGLNLIIGKAPVLFSDGS
;
A
#
# COMPACT_ATOMS: atom_id res chain seq x y z
N MET A 1 -4.08 1.75 86.30
CA MET A 1 -4.53 0.82 85.22
C MET A 1 -4.14 1.44 83.91
N LYS A 2 -3.05 0.90 83.27
CA LYS A 2 -2.50 1.41 81.99
C LYS A 2 -2.80 0.34 80.96
N SER A 3 -3.77 0.59 80.06
CA SER A 3 -4.09 -0.32 78.97
C SER A 3 -3.19 -0.01 77.78
N PHE A 4 -2.33 -0.95 77.48
CA PHE A 4 -1.50 -0.94 76.24
C PHE A 4 -2.34 -1.49 75.11
N PHE A 5 -2.66 -0.66 74.15
CA PHE A 5 -3.29 -1.05 72.89
C PHE A 5 -2.17 -1.31 71.89
N ALA A 6 -1.85 -2.56 71.62
CA ALA A 6 -0.91 -2.98 70.62
C ALA A 6 -1.63 -2.97 69.24
N LEU A 7 -1.31 -1.98 68.39
CA LEU A 7 -1.78 -1.89 67.02
C LEU A 7 -0.91 -2.80 66.13
N LEU A 8 -1.49 -3.99 65.77
CA LEU A 8 -0.87 -4.92 64.84
C LEU A 8 -1.08 -4.36 63.40
N LEU A 9 -0.05 -3.73 62.83
CA LEU A 9 -0.01 -3.40 61.38
C LEU A 9 0.25 -4.71 60.63
N ALA A 10 -0.82 -5.30 60.07
CA ALA A 10 -0.68 -6.33 59.05
C ALA A 10 -0.27 -5.70 57.71
N SER A 11 1.03 -5.73 57.43
CA SER A 11 1.56 -5.39 56.11
C SER A 11 1.20 -6.50 55.11
N ALA A 12 0.10 -6.29 54.35
CA ALA A 12 -0.24 -7.11 53.21
C ALA A 12 0.80 -6.86 52.11
N SER A 13 1.80 -7.74 51.98
CA SER A 13 2.71 -7.76 50.85
C SER A 13 1.92 -8.19 49.62
N VAL A 14 1.56 -7.23 48.79
CA VAL A 14 1.05 -7.51 47.45
C VAL A 14 2.23 -8.05 46.63
N PHE A 15 2.34 -9.37 46.56
CA PHE A 15 3.22 -10.03 45.57
C PHE A 15 2.63 -9.73 44.20
N ALA A 16 3.10 -8.71 43.53
CA ALA A 16 2.87 -8.56 42.12
C ALA A 16 3.61 -9.71 41.41
N ALA A 17 2.84 -10.70 40.95
CA ALA A 17 3.40 -11.77 40.12
C ALA A 17 4.09 -11.15 38.93
N ALA A 18 5.34 -11.59 38.66
CA ALA A 18 6.07 -11.13 37.49
C ALA A 18 5.21 -11.35 36.23
N PRO A 19 5.17 -10.38 35.29
CA PRO A 19 4.35 -10.54 34.10
C PRO A 19 4.89 -11.71 33.25
N ASN A 20 4.00 -12.64 32.93
CA ASN A 20 4.29 -13.72 31.99
C ASN A 20 4.22 -13.15 30.59
N VAL A 21 5.39 -12.91 29.95
CA VAL A 21 5.52 -12.23 28.67
C VAL A 21 5.73 -13.23 27.54
N GLY A 22 4.95 -13.10 26.46
CA GLY A 22 5.15 -13.82 25.21
C GLY A 22 5.74 -12.90 24.15
N LEU A 23 6.59 -13.45 23.27
CA LEU A 23 7.10 -12.76 22.10
C LEU A 23 6.39 -13.28 20.85
N ILE A 24 6.09 -12.35 19.92
CA ILE A 24 5.50 -12.65 18.62
C ILE A 24 6.39 -12.11 17.51
N ASP A 25 6.71 -12.93 16.53
CA ASP A 25 7.45 -12.52 15.34
C ASP A 25 6.46 -12.12 14.24
N GLU A 26 6.25 -10.82 14.08
CA GLU A 26 5.33 -10.29 13.09
C GLU A 26 5.76 -10.63 11.65
N GLN A 27 7.06 -10.65 11.37
CA GLN A 27 7.57 -10.99 10.04
C GLN A 27 7.29 -12.44 9.68
N GLU A 28 7.43 -13.34 10.66
CA GLU A 28 7.12 -14.76 10.45
C GLU A 28 5.62 -14.98 10.26
N ILE A 29 4.76 -14.22 10.95
CA ILE A 29 3.32 -14.26 10.70
C ILE A 29 3.02 -13.86 9.26
N PHE A 30 3.58 -12.77 8.76
CA PHE A 30 3.37 -12.34 7.37
C PHE A 30 3.79 -13.39 6.35
N LYS A 31 4.85 -14.14 6.62
CA LYS A 31 5.35 -15.21 5.71
C LYS A 31 4.47 -16.48 5.75
N THR A 32 4.01 -16.86 6.92
CA THR A 32 3.37 -18.17 7.15
C THR A 32 1.85 -18.12 7.10
N TYR A 33 1.26 -16.93 7.19
CA TYR A 33 -0.18 -16.76 7.19
C TYR A 33 -0.77 -17.05 5.80
N ALA A 34 -1.55 -18.12 5.67
CA ALA A 34 -2.06 -18.60 4.38
C ALA A 34 -2.80 -17.53 3.57
N LYS A 35 -3.66 -16.72 4.22
CA LYS A 35 -4.37 -15.62 3.54
C LYS A 35 -3.44 -14.54 2.98
N SER A 36 -2.22 -14.36 3.53
CA SER A 36 -1.30 -13.37 2.99
C SER A 36 -0.83 -13.72 1.58
N ALA A 37 -0.69 -15.01 1.27
CA ALA A 37 -0.35 -15.47 -0.06
C ALA A 37 -1.44 -15.14 -1.09
N ASP A 38 -2.70 -15.39 -0.73
CA ASP A 38 -3.85 -15.07 -1.59
C ASP A 38 -3.97 -13.55 -1.82
N MET A 39 -3.86 -12.76 -0.75
CA MET A 39 -3.92 -11.30 -0.82
C MET A 39 -2.76 -10.71 -1.65
N GLN A 40 -1.54 -11.26 -1.52
CA GLN A 40 -0.41 -10.88 -2.36
C GLN A 40 -0.62 -11.25 -3.84
N ALA A 41 -1.26 -12.41 -4.11
CA ALA A 41 -1.60 -12.80 -5.47
C ALA A 41 -2.63 -11.83 -6.09
N GLU A 42 -3.62 -11.39 -5.33
CA GLU A 42 -4.59 -10.38 -5.78
C GLU A 42 -3.94 -9.03 -6.05
N ILE A 43 -3.00 -8.60 -5.22
CA ILE A 43 -2.24 -7.35 -5.43
C ILE A 43 -1.43 -7.47 -6.73
N ARG A 44 -0.67 -8.54 -6.92
CA ARG A 44 0.10 -8.78 -8.16
C ARG A 44 -0.80 -8.75 -9.39
N LYS A 45 -1.93 -9.43 -9.36
CA LYS A 45 -2.91 -9.41 -10.46
C LYS A 45 -3.42 -8.00 -10.76
N SER A 46 -3.63 -7.19 -9.72
CA SER A 46 -4.05 -5.79 -9.88
C SER A 46 -2.92 -4.94 -10.48
N GLU A 47 -1.67 -5.16 -10.08
CA GLU A 47 -0.49 -4.49 -10.64
C GLU A 47 -0.29 -4.85 -12.12
N GLU A 48 -0.38 -6.12 -12.48
CA GLU A 48 -0.28 -6.59 -13.86
C GLU A 48 -1.38 -5.98 -14.74
N SER A 49 -2.62 -5.96 -14.25
CA SER A 49 -3.75 -5.35 -14.96
C SER A 49 -3.56 -3.84 -15.14
N ALA A 50 -3.09 -3.14 -14.10
CA ALA A 50 -2.80 -1.71 -14.18
C ALA A 50 -1.66 -1.44 -15.17
N GLN A 51 -0.60 -2.24 -15.14
CA GLN A 51 0.55 -2.11 -16.06
C GLN A 51 0.13 -2.35 -17.52
N ALA A 52 -0.69 -3.37 -17.79
CA ALA A 52 -1.24 -3.61 -19.13
C ALA A 52 -2.06 -2.41 -19.61
N SER A 53 -2.94 -1.88 -18.75
CA SER A 53 -3.77 -0.71 -19.07
C SER A 53 -2.94 0.57 -19.28
N VAL A 54 -1.84 0.76 -18.55
CA VAL A 54 -0.88 1.84 -18.79
C VAL A 54 -0.22 1.66 -20.16
N GLY A 55 0.25 0.45 -20.47
CA GLY A 55 0.87 0.14 -21.75
C GLY A 55 0.00 0.47 -22.96
N GLU A 56 -1.30 0.15 -22.89
CA GLU A 56 -2.25 0.50 -23.95
C GLU A 56 -2.41 2.03 -24.11
N ARG A 57 -2.51 2.76 -23.01
CA ARG A 57 -2.62 4.23 -23.03
C ARG A 57 -1.35 4.91 -23.53
N VAL A 58 -0.18 4.37 -23.19
CA VAL A 58 1.12 4.84 -23.70
C VAL A 58 1.16 4.72 -25.22
N LYS A 59 0.78 3.56 -25.78
CA LYS A 59 0.73 3.37 -27.25
C LYS A 59 -0.16 4.40 -27.93
N VAL A 60 -1.31 4.73 -27.35
CA VAL A 60 -2.21 5.76 -27.90
C VAL A 60 -1.53 7.14 -27.90
N VAL A 61 -0.85 7.51 -26.82
CA VAL A 61 -0.13 8.79 -26.73
C VAL A 61 1.03 8.84 -27.73
N GLU A 62 1.79 7.77 -27.88
CA GLU A 62 2.89 7.65 -28.86
C GLU A 62 2.38 7.76 -30.29
N GLN A 63 1.26 7.11 -30.61
CA GLN A 63 0.65 7.21 -31.94
C GLN A 63 0.20 8.65 -32.24
N LEU A 64 -0.45 9.31 -31.29
CA LEU A 64 -0.86 10.71 -31.44
C LEU A 64 0.33 11.64 -31.61
N GLN A 65 1.45 11.39 -30.92
CA GLN A 65 2.69 12.13 -31.10
C GLN A 65 3.26 11.92 -32.50
N ALA A 66 3.29 10.69 -33.01
CA ALA A 66 3.74 10.40 -34.37
C ALA A 66 2.85 11.09 -35.41
N ASP A 67 1.53 11.10 -35.21
CA ASP A 67 0.57 11.78 -36.09
C ASP A 67 0.78 13.31 -36.12
N LEU A 68 1.09 13.92 -34.97
CA LEU A 68 1.44 15.33 -34.87
C LEU A 68 2.71 15.65 -35.68
N VAL A 69 3.75 14.83 -35.53
CA VAL A 69 5.00 14.99 -36.28
C VAL A 69 4.76 14.85 -37.79
N ALA A 70 3.93 13.88 -38.20
CA ALA A 70 3.57 13.68 -39.60
C ALA A 70 2.79 14.89 -40.18
N ALA A 71 1.83 15.41 -39.42
CA ALA A 71 1.07 16.60 -39.82
C ALA A 71 1.97 17.85 -39.93
N GLN A 72 2.89 18.03 -38.97
CA GLN A 72 3.86 19.12 -39.00
C GLN A 72 4.75 19.06 -40.23
N LYS A 73 5.27 17.88 -40.59
CA LYS A 73 6.06 17.68 -41.82
C LYS A 73 5.26 18.06 -43.08
N ARG A 74 3.97 17.66 -43.15
CA ARG A 74 3.10 18.03 -44.26
C ARG A 74 2.91 19.56 -44.37
N GLY A 75 2.74 20.22 -43.22
CA GLY A 75 2.62 21.70 -43.21
C GLY A 75 3.85 22.47 -43.67
N GLN A 76 5.03 21.83 -43.65
CA GLN A 76 6.30 22.39 -44.12
C GLN A 76 6.55 22.19 -45.63
N ASP A 77 5.65 21.47 -46.32
CA ASP A 77 5.79 21.24 -47.75
C ASP A 77 5.65 22.55 -48.52
N PRO A 78 6.68 23.02 -49.26
CA PRO A 78 6.64 24.25 -50.02
C PRO A 78 5.64 24.22 -51.19
N MET A 79 5.21 23.03 -51.63
CA MET A 79 4.22 22.87 -52.69
C MET A 79 2.78 22.95 -52.17
N LEU A 80 2.57 23.05 -50.84
CA LEU A 80 1.24 23.11 -50.27
C LEU A 80 0.58 24.47 -50.56
N SER A 81 -0.67 24.43 -51.07
CA SER A 81 -1.45 25.63 -51.28
C SER A 81 -1.81 26.33 -49.94
N GLU A 82 -2.14 27.61 -49.98
CA GLU A 82 -2.55 28.39 -48.80
C GLU A 82 -3.76 27.75 -48.07
N ASN A 83 -4.72 27.21 -48.82
CA ASN A 83 -5.84 26.46 -48.21
C ASN A 83 -5.38 25.15 -47.56
N GLY A 84 -4.40 24.47 -48.18
CA GLY A 84 -3.79 23.29 -47.62
C GLY A 84 -3.03 23.58 -46.32
N LYS A 85 -2.30 24.67 -46.24
CA LYS A 85 -1.61 25.10 -45.00
C LYS A 85 -2.61 25.36 -43.86
N LYS A 86 -3.69 26.11 -44.14
CA LYS A 86 -4.76 26.35 -43.15
C LYS A 86 -5.43 25.07 -42.68
N ALA A 87 -5.66 24.09 -43.58
CA ALA A 87 -6.23 22.80 -43.21
C ALA A 87 -5.29 22.00 -42.29
N VAL A 88 -3.98 21.99 -42.60
CA VAL A 88 -2.99 21.33 -41.75
C VAL A 88 -2.85 22.02 -40.38
N GLU A 89 -2.92 23.34 -40.33
CA GLU A 89 -2.88 24.09 -39.09
C GLU A 89 -4.09 23.74 -38.18
N ALA A 90 -5.29 23.72 -38.75
CA ALA A 90 -6.49 23.29 -38.03
C ALA A 90 -6.38 21.83 -37.52
N GLU A 91 -5.84 20.93 -38.36
CA GLU A 91 -5.58 19.53 -37.97
C GLU A 91 -4.56 19.47 -36.81
N LEU A 92 -3.48 20.23 -36.86
CA LEU A 92 -2.48 20.30 -35.81
C LEU A 92 -3.07 20.79 -34.48
N GLN A 93 -3.90 21.83 -34.51
CA GLN A 93 -4.58 22.32 -33.30
C GLN A 93 -5.48 21.25 -32.69
N GLN A 94 -6.30 20.59 -33.51
CA GLN A 94 -7.19 19.54 -33.06
C GLN A 94 -6.41 18.33 -32.46
N LYS A 95 -5.41 17.84 -33.19
CA LYS A 95 -4.58 16.72 -32.76
C LYS A 95 -3.79 17.05 -31.49
N ASN A 96 -3.26 18.26 -31.37
CA ASN A 96 -2.57 18.69 -30.15
C ASN A 96 -3.52 18.71 -28.94
N GLY A 97 -4.74 19.19 -29.11
CA GLY A 97 -5.76 19.14 -28.06
C GLY A 97 -6.02 17.71 -27.57
N VAL A 98 -6.23 16.77 -28.50
CA VAL A 98 -6.42 15.35 -28.18
C VAL A 98 -5.18 14.75 -27.52
N PHE A 99 -3.98 15.04 -28.01
CA PHE A 99 -2.73 14.56 -27.43
C PHE A 99 -2.57 15.03 -25.97
N GLN A 100 -2.78 16.30 -25.68
CA GLN A 100 -2.69 16.84 -24.32
C GLN A 100 -3.73 16.18 -23.38
N GLN A 101 -4.95 16.01 -23.88
CA GLN A 101 -6.00 15.33 -23.12
C GLN A 101 -5.60 13.87 -22.78
N ARG A 102 -5.17 13.09 -23.77
CA ARG A 102 -4.78 11.68 -23.55
C ARG A 102 -3.56 11.55 -22.65
N ARG A 103 -2.62 12.49 -22.74
CA ARG A 103 -1.48 12.54 -21.84
C ARG A 103 -1.89 12.82 -20.40
N ALA A 104 -2.82 13.74 -20.17
CA ALA A 104 -3.37 14.03 -18.86
C ALA A 104 -4.15 12.82 -18.29
N GLU A 105 -4.99 12.18 -19.12
CA GLU A 105 -5.72 10.96 -18.74
C GLU A 105 -4.78 9.81 -18.34
N LEU A 106 -3.67 9.63 -19.09
CA LEU A 106 -2.65 8.64 -18.74
C LEU A 106 -2.03 8.96 -17.38
N GLN A 107 -1.63 10.21 -17.13
CA GLN A 107 -1.04 10.61 -15.86
C GLN A 107 -2.01 10.40 -14.67
N ASN A 108 -3.27 10.77 -14.85
CA ASN A 108 -4.30 10.57 -13.84
C ASN A 108 -4.49 9.09 -13.55
N PHE A 109 -4.61 8.25 -14.60
CA PHE A 109 -4.75 6.82 -14.45
C PHE A 109 -3.58 6.17 -13.69
N VAL A 110 -2.33 6.57 -13.99
CA VAL A 110 -1.14 6.07 -13.26
C VAL A 110 -1.22 6.41 -11.78
N ASN A 111 -1.62 7.64 -11.44
CA ASN A 111 -1.76 8.08 -10.07
C ASN A 111 -2.89 7.32 -9.33
N GLU A 112 -4.05 7.18 -9.98
CA GLU A 112 -5.19 6.45 -9.43
C GLU A 112 -4.87 4.96 -9.21
N ALA A 113 -4.23 4.30 -10.18
CA ALA A 113 -3.82 2.91 -10.06
C ALA A 113 -2.83 2.72 -8.91
N ARG A 114 -1.83 3.61 -8.78
CA ARG A 114 -0.87 3.58 -7.68
C ARG A 114 -1.56 3.72 -6.32
N ASN A 115 -2.45 4.70 -6.19
CA ASN A 115 -3.18 4.95 -4.95
C ASN A 115 -4.07 3.74 -4.58
N ALA A 116 -4.76 3.16 -5.55
CA ALA A 116 -5.61 1.98 -5.34
C ALA A 116 -4.79 0.77 -4.85
N ILE A 117 -3.61 0.53 -5.43
CA ILE A 117 -2.70 -0.54 -5.00
C ILE A 117 -2.19 -0.27 -3.58
N GLN A 118 -1.76 0.96 -3.27
CA GLN A 118 -1.30 1.33 -1.94
C GLN A 118 -2.40 1.16 -0.87
N GLN A 119 -3.64 1.54 -1.18
CA GLN A 119 -4.77 1.31 -0.30
C GLN A 119 -5.00 -0.18 -0.03
N ARG A 120 -4.99 -1.02 -1.08
CA ARG A 120 -5.12 -2.48 -0.93
C ARG A 120 -4.02 -3.08 -0.05
N VAL A 121 -2.76 -2.66 -0.25
CA VAL A 121 -1.65 -3.08 0.61
C VAL A 121 -1.88 -2.65 2.06
N GLY A 122 -2.34 -1.43 2.28
CA GLY A 122 -2.68 -0.94 3.62
C GLY A 122 -3.81 -1.72 4.29
N GLU A 123 -4.85 -2.06 3.52
CA GLU A 123 -5.97 -2.88 4.01
C GLU A 123 -5.53 -4.33 4.32
N MET A 124 -4.72 -4.93 3.45
CA MET A 124 -4.11 -6.23 3.70
C MET A 124 -3.33 -6.26 5.00
N ASN A 125 -2.45 -5.28 5.21
CA ASN A 125 -1.65 -5.20 6.43
C ASN A 125 -2.54 -5.07 7.69
N LYS A 126 -3.57 -4.22 7.64
CA LYS A 126 -4.53 -4.08 8.73
C LYS A 126 -5.25 -5.41 9.03
N GLN A 127 -5.68 -6.12 7.99
CA GLN A 127 -6.36 -7.40 8.14
C GLN A 127 -5.45 -8.45 8.79
N ILE A 128 -4.20 -8.57 8.30
CA ILE A 128 -3.23 -9.54 8.85
C ILE A 128 -2.93 -9.23 10.32
N VAL A 129 -2.71 -7.96 10.66
CA VAL A 129 -2.48 -7.54 12.05
C VAL A 129 -3.68 -7.83 12.94
N ALA A 130 -4.92 -7.59 12.46
CA ALA A 130 -6.14 -7.89 13.20
C ALA A 130 -6.29 -9.40 13.45
N ASP A 131 -6.10 -10.22 12.42
CA ASP A 131 -6.18 -11.68 12.54
C ASP A 131 -5.06 -12.24 13.45
N ALA A 132 -3.84 -11.69 13.34
CA ALA A 132 -2.73 -12.03 14.22
C ALA A 132 -3.03 -11.71 15.69
N ARG A 133 -3.64 -10.56 15.97
CA ARG A 133 -4.05 -10.16 17.33
C ARG A 133 -5.04 -11.16 17.92
N VAL A 134 -6.06 -11.56 17.16
CA VAL A 134 -7.06 -12.55 17.60
C VAL A 134 -6.40 -13.89 17.96
N GLN A 135 -5.44 -14.34 17.15
CA GLN A 135 -4.73 -15.60 17.45
C GLN A 135 -3.77 -15.43 18.64
N ALA A 136 -3.07 -14.32 18.74
CA ALA A 136 -2.21 -14.01 19.88
C ALA A 136 -2.98 -14.01 21.20
N GLU A 137 -4.18 -13.42 21.24
CA GLU A 137 -5.04 -13.44 22.43
C GLU A 137 -5.45 -14.86 22.82
N LYS A 138 -5.78 -15.73 21.86
CA LYS A 138 -6.08 -17.14 22.14
C LYS A 138 -4.89 -17.87 22.73
N VAL A 139 -3.71 -17.68 22.17
CA VAL A 139 -2.47 -18.28 22.66
C VAL A 139 -2.12 -17.75 24.07
N ALA A 140 -2.26 -16.43 24.29
CA ALA A 140 -2.05 -15.83 25.59
C ALA A 140 -2.92 -16.47 26.66
N LYS A 141 -4.22 -16.58 26.42
CA LYS A 141 -5.17 -17.21 27.34
C LYS A 141 -4.82 -18.66 27.60
N ALA A 142 -4.47 -19.42 26.57
CA ALA A 142 -4.12 -20.84 26.70
C ALA A 142 -2.80 -21.06 27.47
N LYS A 143 -1.84 -20.13 27.37
CA LYS A 143 -0.54 -20.22 28.04
C LYS A 143 -0.44 -19.41 29.33
N GLY A 144 -1.50 -18.73 29.76
CA GLY A 144 -1.50 -17.86 30.95
C GLY A 144 -0.56 -16.67 30.84
N LEU A 145 -0.38 -16.14 29.61
CA LEU A 145 0.44 -14.94 29.37
C LEU A 145 -0.35 -13.67 29.69
N ASN A 146 0.31 -12.73 30.34
CA ASN A 146 -0.28 -11.45 30.73
C ASN A 146 0.01 -10.35 29.71
N LEU A 147 1.08 -10.52 28.89
CA LEU A 147 1.55 -9.57 27.91
C LEU A 147 2.10 -10.30 26.69
N ILE A 148 1.83 -9.78 25.49
CA ILE A 148 2.50 -10.20 24.25
C ILE A 148 3.16 -8.98 23.64
N ILE A 149 4.44 -9.10 23.27
CA ILE A 149 5.25 -8.04 22.67
C ILE A 149 5.70 -8.51 21.28
N GLY A 150 5.68 -7.62 20.29
CA GLY A 150 6.30 -7.86 19.00
C GLY A 150 7.82 -7.99 19.14
N LYS A 151 8.43 -8.92 18.43
CA LYS A 151 9.88 -9.19 18.51
C LYS A 151 10.73 -8.00 17.98
N ALA A 152 10.20 -7.21 17.06
CA ALA A 152 10.92 -6.09 16.45
C ALA A 152 11.48 -5.04 17.45
N PRO A 153 10.74 -4.65 18.53
CA PRO A 153 11.26 -3.72 19.53
C PRO A 153 12.16 -4.38 20.60
N VAL A 154 12.34 -5.70 20.57
CA VAL A 154 13.14 -6.41 21.59
C VAL A 154 14.61 -6.35 21.20
N LEU A 155 15.42 -5.60 21.98
CA LEU A 155 16.85 -5.46 21.77
C LEU A 155 17.67 -6.66 22.30
N PHE A 156 17.13 -7.38 23.29
CA PHE A 156 17.74 -8.56 23.89
C PHE A 156 16.68 -9.52 24.38
N SER A 157 16.92 -10.81 24.19
CA SER A 157 16.14 -11.92 24.79
C SER A 157 17.10 -13.10 24.97
N ASP A 158 17.09 -13.73 26.12
CA ASP A 158 17.84 -14.96 26.44
C ASP A 158 17.14 -16.24 25.91
N GLY A 159 15.95 -16.08 25.29
CA GLY A 159 15.22 -17.18 24.70
C GLY A 159 14.48 -18.08 25.70
N SER A 160 14.42 -17.71 26.99
CA SER A 160 13.72 -18.44 28.03
C SER A 160 12.22 -18.12 28.06
#